data_f7327ee50c95f87edd0f44b0db80bd1b
#
_entry.id   f7327ee50c95f87edd0f44b0db80bd1b
#
_cell.length_a   1.000
_cell.length_b   1.000
_cell.length_c   1.000
_cell.angle_alpha   90.00
_cell.angle_beta   90.00
_cell.angle_gamma   90.00
#
_symmetry.space_group_name_H-M   'P 1'
#
loop_
_entity.id
_entity.type
_entity.pdbx_description
1 polymer ?
#
loop_
_entity_poly.entity_id
_entity_poly.type
_entity_poly.pdbx_seq_one_letter_code
_entity_poly.pdbx_strand_id
1 'polypeptide(L)'
;AILKDHFNAVTNIDESRLNDVSRVVESYSGIVIPANKPIVGENVFTQVAGVHADGDNKNNLYCNDLLPERFGRKREYALGKTSGKANIRKNLEDLGLELDEDAMRKVTERIIELGDKKELVTQEDLPYIVSDVLKHGAVGEKVKLKSYFVNLAHGLKPMATLKIEINGKEYEESSGGDGQYDAFVRALRKIYKVTLGRKFPMLTNYAVTIPPGGRTDAFVQTVITWSYDEQVFRTRGLDADQTEAAIKATMKMLNLIEDEYEKSK
;
A
#
# COMPACT_ATOMS: atom_id res chain seq x y z
N ALA A 1 0.54 28.58 -4.66
CA ALA A 1 -0.13 28.39 -5.94
C ALA A 1 -0.95 29.63 -6.32
N ILE A 2 -2.09 29.93 -5.70
CA ILE A 2 -3.01 31.04 -6.09
C ILE A 2 -2.29 32.39 -6.27
N LEU A 3 -1.43 32.79 -5.32
CA LEU A 3 -0.69 34.05 -5.41
C LEU A 3 0.21 34.12 -6.65
N LYS A 4 0.89 33.02 -6.99
CA LYS A 4 1.72 32.94 -8.20
C LYS A 4 0.87 32.92 -9.46
N ASP A 5 -0.18 32.07 -9.49
CA ASP A 5 -0.90 31.74 -10.72
C ASP A 5 -1.90 32.84 -11.13
N HIS A 6 -2.59 33.48 -10.16
CA HIS A 6 -3.60 34.49 -10.47
C HIS A 6 -3.14 35.93 -10.21
N PHE A 7 -2.15 36.13 -9.37
CA PHE A 7 -1.69 37.48 -9.00
C PHE A 7 -0.25 37.75 -9.41
N ASN A 8 0.41 36.83 -10.09
CA ASN A 8 1.81 36.93 -10.53
C ASN A 8 2.78 37.31 -9.39
N ALA A 9 2.46 36.91 -8.17
CA ALA A 9 3.27 37.22 -6.99
C ALA A 9 4.59 36.44 -7.04
N VAL A 10 5.70 37.14 -6.85
CA VAL A 10 7.02 36.52 -6.73
C VAL A 10 7.20 36.04 -5.30
N THR A 11 7.46 34.75 -5.12
CA THR A 11 7.75 34.14 -3.82
C THR A 11 8.97 33.24 -3.93
N ASN A 12 9.77 33.15 -2.87
CA ASN A 12 10.93 32.26 -2.78
C ASN A 12 10.57 30.88 -2.19
N ILE A 13 9.29 30.52 -2.21
CA ILE A 13 8.81 29.22 -1.71
C ILE A 13 9.10 28.17 -2.76
N ASP A 14 9.83 27.13 -2.37
CA ASP A 14 9.98 25.91 -3.14
C ASP A 14 8.71 25.05 -2.97
N GLU A 15 7.85 25.07 -3.97
CA GLU A 15 6.56 24.39 -3.92
C GLU A 15 6.70 22.86 -3.94
N SER A 16 7.83 22.33 -4.44
CA SER A 16 8.10 20.89 -4.44
C SER A 16 8.28 20.31 -3.01
N ARG A 17 8.66 21.18 -2.05
CA ARG A 17 8.85 20.81 -0.65
C ARG A 17 7.61 20.95 0.23
N LEU A 18 6.48 21.42 -0.30
CA LEU A 18 5.27 21.64 0.50
C LEU A 18 4.74 20.36 1.14
N ASN A 19 4.85 19.23 0.44
CA ASN A 19 4.42 17.94 0.98
C ASN A 19 5.31 17.49 2.15
N ASP A 20 6.63 17.67 2.07
CA ASP A 20 7.57 17.33 3.15
C ASP A 20 7.30 18.16 4.40
N VAL A 21 7.14 19.49 4.23
CA VAL A 21 6.80 20.39 5.33
C VAL A 21 5.48 20.00 5.98
N SER A 22 4.49 19.67 5.17
CA SER A 22 3.18 19.23 5.64
C SER A 22 3.26 17.98 6.50
N ARG A 23 4.04 16.98 6.11
CA ARG A 23 4.28 15.75 6.89
C ARG A 23 5.00 16.03 8.21
N VAL A 24 5.98 16.94 8.19
CA VAL A 24 6.67 17.37 9.43
C VAL A 24 5.68 18.00 10.40
N VAL A 25 4.82 18.91 9.91
CA VAL A 25 3.79 19.57 10.73
C VAL A 25 2.80 18.53 11.28
N GLU A 26 2.35 17.59 10.45
CA GLU A 26 1.47 16.50 10.87
C GLU A 26 2.09 15.68 12.00
N SER A 27 3.37 15.30 11.84
CA SER A 27 4.11 14.52 12.84
C SER A 27 4.26 15.24 14.18
N TYR A 28 4.56 16.55 14.17
CA TYR A 28 4.74 17.33 15.40
C TYR A 28 3.43 17.77 16.04
N SER A 29 2.40 18.05 15.25
CA SER A 29 1.10 18.49 15.76
C SER A 29 0.18 17.36 16.19
N GLY A 30 0.39 16.14 15.69
CA GLY A 30 -0.52 15.01 15.83
C GLY A 30 -1.84 15.18 15.06
N ILE A 31 -1.96 16.23 14.24
CA ILE A 31 -3.16 16.48 13.42
C ILE A 31 -2.98 15.84 12.05
N VAL A 32 -3.78 14.82 11.77
CA VAL A 32 -3.74 14.12 10.47
C VAL A 32 -4.30 15.02 9.37
N ILE A 33 -3.56 15.15 8.27
CA ILE A 33 -3.98 15.93 7.12
C ILE A 33 -5.06 15.15 6.36
N PRO A 34 -6.25 15.74 6.12
CA PRO A 34 -7.27 15.09 5.32
C PRO A 34 -6.76 14.71 3.93
N ALA A 35 -7.09 13.50 3.48
CA ALA A 35 -6.62 12.97 2.20
C ALA A 35 -6.99 13.84 0.97
N ASN A 36 -8.05 14.62 1.07
CA ASN A 36 -8.53 15.57 0.05
C ASN A 36 -8.04 17.02 0.25
N LYS A 37 -7.13 17.27 1.20
CA LYS A 37 -6.59 18.61 1.43
C LYS A 37 -5.88 19.11 0.18
N PRO A 38 -6.22 20.31 -0.35
CA PRO A 38 -5.57 20.83 -1.55
C PRO A 38 -4.04 20.79 -1.46
N ILE A 39 -3.40 20.36 -2.55
CA ILE A 39 -1.95 20.24 -2.77
C ILE A 39 -1.29 19.15 -1.93
N VAL A 40 -1.49 19.12 -0.62
CA VAL A 40 -0.75 18.23 0.31
C VAL A 40 -1.53 16.99 0.72
N GLY A 41 -2.83 16.92 0.45
CA GLY A 41 -3.66 15.75 0.73
C GLY A 41 -3.23 14.55 -0.12
N GLU A 42 -3.32 13.37 0.46
CA GLU A 42 -2.86 12.13 -0.16
C GLU A 42 -3.49 11.87 -1.52
N ASN A 43 -4.83 12.04 -1.63
CA ASN A 43 -5.59 11.68 -2.82
C ASN A 43 -5.84 12.85 -3.79
N VAL A 44 -5.22 14.02 -3.57
CA VAL A 44 -5.52 15.23 -4.35
C VAL A 44 -5.12 15.12 -5.83
N PHE A 45 -4.12 14.28 -6.13
CA PHE A 45 -3.65 13.99 -7.49
C PHE A 45 -4.01 12.58 -7.94
N THR A 46 -4.93 11.91 -7.24
CA THR A 46 -5.37 10.55 -7.54
C THR A 46 -6.69 10.60 -8.31
N GLN A 47 -6.75 9.90 -9.42
CA GLN A 47 -7.96 9.73 -10.23
C GLN A 47 -8.41 8.27 -10.20
N VAL A 48 -9.73 8.05 -10.16
CA VAL A 48 -10.32 6.70 -10.14
C VAL A 48 -11.03 6.37 -11.45
N ALA A 49 -11.60 7.38 -12.12
CA ALA A 49 -12.38 7.17 -13.32
C ALA A 49 -11.50 6.82 -14.55
N GLY A 50 -11.78 5.67 -15.16
CA GLY A 50 -11.03 5.20 -16.35
C GLY A 50 -11.06 6.18 -17.53
N VAL A 51 -12.14 6.97 -17.69
CA VAL A 51 -12.25 8.00 -18.74
C VAL A 51 -11.24 9.13 -18.52
N HIS A 52 -10.94 9.48 -17.28
CA HIS A 52 -9.92 10.48 -16.96
C HIS A 52 -8.51 9.95 -17.24
N ALA A 53 -8.23 8.70 -16.87
CA ALA A 53 -6.96 8.06 -17.18
C ALA A 53 -6.72 7.97 -18.70
N ASP A 54 -7.73 7.60 -19.48
CA ASP A 54 -7.65 7.54 -20.94
C ASP A 54 -7.46 8.92 -21.58
N GLY A 55 -8.19 9.94 -21.10
CA GLY A 55 -8.07 11.30 -21.59
C GLY A 55 -6.71 11.94 -21.28
N ASP A 56 -6.18 11.69 -20.08
CA ASP A 56 -4.85 12.16 -19.70
C ASP A 56 -3.74 11.50 -20.53
N ASN A 57 -3.88 10.20 -20.84
CA ASN A 57 -2.94 9.50 -21.71
C ASN A 57 -2.92 10.00 -23.13
N LYS A 58 -4.06 10.43 -23.67
CA LYS A 58 -4.17 10.88 -25.05
C LYS A 58 -3.67 12.30 -25.27
N ASN A 59 -4.07 13.25 -24.44
CA ASN A 59 -3.76 14.67 -24.63
C ASN A 59 -3.76 15.49 -23.31
N ASN A 60 -3.55 14.91 -22.17
CA ASN A 60 -3.66 15.60 -20.88
C ASN A 60 -4.99 16.39 -20.72
N LEU A 61 -6.10 15.82 -21.20
CA LEU A 61 -7.39 16.52 -21.32
C LEU A 61 -7.95 16.99 -19.96
N TYR A 62 -7.56 16.34 -18.88
CA TYR A 62 -8.03 16.64 -17.53
C TYR A 62 -6.93 17.26 -16.64
N CYS A 63 -5.85 17.75 -17.26
CA CYS A 63 -4.84 18.52 -16.55
C CYS A 63 -5.33 19.94 -16.28
N ASN A 64 -4.97 20.43 -15.10
CA ASN A 64 -5.09 21.84 -14.75
C ASN A 64 -3.68 22.41 -14.46
N ASP A 65 -3.59 23.70 -14.18
CA ASP A 65 -2.32 24.40 -13.92
C ASP A 65 -1.61 23.92 -12.64
N LEU A 66 -2.30 23.14 -11.80
CA LEU A 66 -1.73 22.54 -10.58
C LEU A 66 -1.20 21.14 -10.88
N LEU A 67 -0.15 21.05 -11.69
CA LEU A 67 0.48 19.80 -12.03
C LEU A 67 1.12 19.14 -10.80
N PRO A 68 0.98 17.82 -10.63
CA PRO A 68 1.58 17.09 -9.48
C PRO A 68 3.09 17.31 -9.36
N GLU A 69 3.80 17.32 -10.49
CA GLU A 69 5.26 17.46 -10.57
C GLU A 69 5.75 18.76 -9.94
N ARG A 70 4.98 19.84 -10.05
CA ARG A 70 5.23 21.14 -9.43
C ARG A 70 5.37 21.02 -7.90
N PHE A 71 4.68 20.06 -7.31
CA PHE A 71 4.64 19.81 -5.87
C PHE A 71 5.46 18.58 -5.45
N GLY A 72 6.38 18.12 -6.30
CA GLY A 72 7.20 16.94 -6.05
C GLY A 72 6.39 15.64 -5.97
N ARG A 73 5.22 15.60 -6.63
CA ARG A 73 4.32 14.45 -6.64
C ARG A 73 4.13 13.87 -8.03
N LYS A 74 3.51 12.71 -8.10
CA LYS A 74 3.10 12.07 -9.36
C LYS A 74 1.58 11.96 -9.39
N ARG A 75 1.03 11.89 -10.59
CA ARG A 75 -0.37 11.55 -10.79
C ARG A 75 -0.54 10.05 -10.55
N GLU A 76 -1.54 9.71 -9.77
CA GLU A 76 -1.87 8.34 -9.41
C GLU A 76 -3.25 7.96 -9.97
N TYR A 77 -3.40 6.71 -10.36
CA TYR A 77 -4.66 6.17 -10.86
C TYR A 77 -5.09 5.04 -9.93
N ALA A 78 -5.95 5.38 -8.97
CA ALA A 78 -6.53 4.39 -8.08
C ALA A 78 -7.56 3.54 -8.83
N LEU A 79 -7.71 2.31 -8.36
CA LEU A 79 -8.61 1.33 -8.92
C LEU A 79 -9.85 1.20 -8.04
N GLY A 80 -11.01 1.05 -8.67
CA GLY A 80 -12.27 0.94 -7.95
C GLY A 80 -13.45 0.67 -8.89
N LYS A 81 -14.66 0.87 -8.40
CA LYS A 81 -15.91 0.60 -9.13
C LYS A 81 -15.98 1.21 -10.55
N THR A 82 -15.43 2.40 -10.74
CA THR A 82 -15.46 3.12 -12.02
C THR A 82 -14.21 2.89 -12.87
N SER A 83 -13.31 2.00 -12.46
CA SER A 83 -12.10 1.69 -13.22
C SER A 83 -12.44 0.82 -14.42
N GLY A 84 -12.23 1.36 -15.62
CA GLY A 84 -12.34 0.60 -16.85
C GLY A 84 -11.09 -0.22 -17.13
N LYS A 85 -11.18 -1.18 -18.09
CA LYS A 85 -10.06 -2.02 -18.55
C LYS A 85 -8.80 -1.22 -18.89
N ALA A 86 -8.93 -0.02 -19.47
CA ALA A 86 -7.79 0.83 -19.83
C ALA A 86 -6.97 1.28 -18.62
N ASN A 87 -7.63 1.69 -17.52
CA ASN A 87 -6.96 2.07 -16.29
C ASN A 87 -6.23 0.87 -15.65
N ILE A 88 -6.90 -0.29 -15.59
CA ILE A 88 -6.31 -1.51 -15.05
C ILE A 88 -5.11 -1.94 -15.89
N ARG A 89 -5.24 -1.93 -17.22
CA ARG A 89 -4.16 -2.28 -18.14
C ARG A 89 -2.94 -1.40 -17.92
N LYS A 90 -3.13 -0.09 -17.81
CA LYS A 90 -2.02 0.85 -17.57
C LYS A 90 -1.29 0.56 -16.26
N ASN A 91 -2.03 0.35 -15.17
CA ASN A 91 -1.42 0.02 -13.89
C ASN A 91 -0.65 -1.32 -13.93
N LEU A 92 -1.14 -2.30 -14.72
CA LEU A 92 -0.44 -3.57 -14.92
C LEU A 92 0.82 -3.41 -15.78
N GLU A 93 0.75 -2.60 -16.85
CA GLU A 93 1.90 -2.27 -17.71
C GLU A 93 3.00 -1.57 -16.91
N ASP A 94 2.65 -0.62 -16.02
CA ASP A 94 3.58 0.06 -15.12
C ASP A 94 4.28 -0.91 -14.16
N LEU A 95 3.64 -2.03 -13.84
CA LEU A 95 4.20 -3.12 -13.03
C LEU A 95 4.94 -4.18 -13.86
N GLY A 96 4.96 -4.05 -15.20
CA GLY A 96 5.52 -5.03 -16.11
C GLY A 96 4.71 -6.33 -16.22
N LEU A 97 3.40 -6.27 -15.92
CA LEU A 97 2.49 -7.41 -15.98
C LEU A 97 1.61 -7.31 -17.25
N GLU A 98 1.71 -8.32 -18.11
CA GLU A 98 0.84 -8.47 -19.29
C GLU A 98 -0.17 -9.59 -19.03
N LEU A 99 -1.45 -9.33 -19.29
CA LEU A 99 -2.53 -10.29 -19.16
C LEU A 99 -3.23 -10.46 -20.50
N ASP A 100 -3.64 -11.69 -20.80
CA ASP A 100 -4.54 -11.97 -21.92
C ASP A 100 -5.96 -11.39 -21.66
N GLU A 101 -6.83 -11.40 -22.66
CA GLU A 101 -8.15 -10.77 -22.58
C GLU A 101 -9.07 -11.47 -21.55
N ASP A 102 -8.96 -12.79 -21.34
CA ASP A 102 -9.78 -13.51 -20.36
C ASP A 102 -9.31 -13.23 -18.93
N ALA A 103 -8.01 -13.25 -18.71
CA ALA A 103 -7.39 -12.87 -17.44
C ALA A 103 -7.71 -11.40 -17.08
N MET A 104 -7.58 -10.50 -18.05
CA MET A 104 -7.93 -9.09 -17.89
C MET A 104 -9.40 -8.90 -17.49
N ARG A 105 -10.32 -9.66 -18.10
CA ARG A 105 -11.75 -9.62 -17.76
C ARG A 105 -11.97 -10.04 -16.31
N LYS A 106 -11.41 -11.17 -15.89
CA LYS A 106 -11.56 -11.72 -14.52
C LYS A 106 -10.98 -10.77 -13.47
N VAL A 107 -9.80 -10.22 -13.73
CA VAL A 107 -9.16 -9.23 -12.83
C VAL A 107 -9.99 -7.95 -12.75
N THR A 108 -10.54 -7.48 -13.88
CA THR A 108 -11.44 -6.32 -13.91
C THR A 108 -12.69 -6.56 -13.07
N GLU A 109 -13.35 -7.69 -13.24
CA GLU A 109 -14.54 -8.08 -12.46
C GLU A 109 -14.22 -8.11 -10.96
N ARG A 110 -13.08 -8.67 -10.56
CA ARG A 110 -12.64 -8.72 -9.16
C ARG A 110 -12.37 -7.33 -8.58
N ILE A 111 -11.74 -6.43 -9.33
CA ILE A 111 -11.49 -5.04 -8.90
C ILE A 111 -12.81 -4.28 -8.73
N ILE A 112 -13.77 -4.48 -9.63
CA ILE A 112 -15.10 -3.88 -9.51
C ILE A 112 -15.81 -4.40 -8.26
N GLU A 113 -15.77 -5.71 -8.01
CA GLU A 113 -16.35 -6.32 -6.80
C GLU A 113 -15.76 -5.73 -5.51
N LEU A 114 -14.43 -5.57 -5.45
CA LEU A 114 -13.74 -4.92 -4.34
C LEU A 114 -14.18 -3.46 -4.20
N GLY A 115 -14.26 -2.74 -5.31
CA GLY A 115 -14.74 -1.36 -5.32
C GLY A 115 -16.20 -1.20 -4.90
N ASP A 116 -17.08 -2.17 -5.20
CA ASP A 116 -18.46 -2.21 -4.73
C ASP A 116 -18.55 -2.40 -3.21
N LYS A 117 -17.59 -3.11 -2.63
CA LYS A 117 -17.40 -3.23 -1.18
C LYS A 117 -16.75 -1.99 -0.55
N LYS A 118 -16.57 -0.91 -1.33
CA LYS A 118 -15.90 0.34 -0.94
C LYS A 118 -14.42 0.16 -0.56
N GLU A 119 -13.78 -0.87 -1.05
CA GLU A 119 -12.35 -1.07 -0.94
C GLU A 119 -11.64 -0.21 -2.00
N LEU A 120 -10.70 0.62 -1.58
CA LEU A 120 -9.82 1.32 -2.49
C LEU A 120 -8.69 0.36 -2.89
N VAL A 121 -8.68 -0.09 -4.13
CA VAL A 121 -7.60 -0.91 -4.70
C VAL A 121 -6.49 0.01 -5.19
N THR A 122 -5.26 -0.28 -4.79
CA THR A 122 -4.08 0.46 -5.25
C THR A 122 -3.29 -0.37 -6.26
N GLN A 123 -2.30 0.27 -6.91
CA GLN A 123 -1.43 -0.41 -7.86
C GLN A 123 -0.67 -1.58 -7.20
N GLU A 124 -0.26 -1.43 -5.95
CA GLU A 124 0.44 -2.45 -5.16
C GLU A 124 -0.44 -3.67 -4.83
N ASP A 125 -1.76 -3.53 -4.88
CA ASP A 125 -2.69 -4.65 -4.66
C ASP A 125 -2.87 -5.51 -5.93
N LEU A 126 -2.59 -4.97 -7.12
CA LEU A 126 -2.83 -5.65 -8.41
C LEU A 126 -2.13 -7.00 -8.54
N PRO A 127 -0.83 -7.18 -8.24
CA PRO A 127 -0.17 -8.47 -8.36
C PRO A 127 -0.86 -9.57 -7.55
N TYR A 128 -1.36 -9.22 -6.37
CA TYR A 128 -2.07 -10.17 -5.49
C TYR A 128 -3.47 -10.50 -6.00
N ILE A 129 -4.18 -9.49 -6.54
CA ILE A 129 -5.49 -9.71 -7.18
C ILE A 129 -5.33 -10.60 -8.40
N VAL A 130 -4.32 -10.35 -9.22
CA VAL A 130 -4.01 -11.17 -10.40
C VAL A 130 -3.71 -12.61 -9.98
N SER A 131 -2.85 -12.81 -8.98
CA SER A 131 -2.50 -14.13 -8.46
C SER A 131 -3.71 -14.88 -7.90
N ASP A 132 -4.57 -14.20 -7.14
CA ASP A 132 -5.78 -14.76 -6.55
C ASP A 132 -6.79 -15.20 -7.64
N VAL A 133 -7.03 -14.33 -8.62
CA VAL A 133 -8.01 -14.53 -9.68
C VAL A 133 -7.59 -15.63 -10.66
N LEU A 134 -6.34 -15.66 -11.04
CA LEU A 134 -5.84 -16.59 -12.04
C LEU A 134 -5.46 -17.96 -11.46
N LYS A 135 -5.41 -18.08 -10.13
CA LYS A 135 -4.92 -19.30 -9.43
C LYS A 135 -3.56 -19.80 -9.96
N HIS A 136 -2.83 -18.92 -10.62
CA HIS A 136 -1.50 -19.15 -11.14
C HIS A 136 -0.64 -18.02 -10.59
N GLY A 137 0.47 -18.33 -9.95
CA GLY A 137 1.36 -17.35 -9.38
C GLY A 137 1.92 -16.41 -10.44
N ALA A 138 1.19 -15.34 -10.76
CA ALA A 138 1.69 -14.23 -11.57
C ALA A 138 2.78 -13.44 -10.80
N VAL A 139 2.76 -13.54 -9.47
CA VAL A 139 3.87 -13.26 -8.57
C VAL A 139 4.04 -14.52 -7.74
N GLY A 140 5.09 -15.29 -7.96
CA GLY A 140 5.40 -16.41 -7.10
C GLY A 140 5.47 -15.87 -5.68
N GLU A 141 4.54 -16.28 -4.80
CA GLU A 141 4.65 -15.95 -3.38
C GLU A 141 5.98 -16.47 -2.88
N LYS A 142 6.98 -15.61 -2.84
CA LYS A 142 8.33 -15.92 -2.36
C LYS A 142 8.34 -16.09 -0.86
N VAL A 143 7.46 -15.38 -0.18
CA VAL A 143 7.24 -15.47 1.27
C VAL A 143 5.84 -15.93 1.55
N LYS A 144 5.72 -17.10 2.19
CA LYS A 144 4.44 -17.68 2.59
C LYS A 144 4.39 -17.83 4.11
N LEU A 145 3.33 -17.35 4.71
CA LEU A 145 3.05 -17.61 6.12
C LEU A 145 2.40 -19.01 6.24
N LYS A 146 3.13 -19.96 6.82
CA LYS A 146 2.65 -21.34 7.00
C LYS A 146 1.74 -21.46 8.21
N SER A 147 2.17 -20.91 9.33
CA SER A 147 1.41 -20.88 10.57
C SER A 147 1.92 -19.78 11.48
N TYR A 148 1.07 -19.30 12.34
CA TYR A 148 1.47 -18.42 13.42
C TYR A 148 0.57 -18.60 14.64
N PHE A 149 1.08 -18.21 15.77
CA PHE A 149 0.37 -18.09 17.04
C PHE A 149 0.72 -16.71 17.63
N VAL A 150 -0.29 -15.95 18.00
CA VAL A 150 -0.15 -14.70 18.76
C VAL A 150 -1.09 -14.77 19.98
N ASN A 151 -0.63 -14.31 21.13
CA ASN A 151 -1.46 -14.24 22.31
C ASN A 151 -1.59 -12.82 22.84
N LEU A 152 -2.70 -12.56 23.49
CA LEU A 152 -2.93 -11.41 24.34
C LEU A 152 -3.64 -11.88 25.58
N ALA A 153 -3.03 -11.68 26.75
CA ALA A 153 -3.61 -12.04 28.03
C ALA A 153 -3.32 -10.95 29.06
N HIS A 154 -4.29 -10.67 29.91
CA HIS A 154 -4.12 -9.66 30.96
C HIS A 154 -2.97 -10.04 31.91
N GLY A 155 -2.06 -9.09 32.15
CA GLY A 155 -0.91 -9.29 33.02
C GLY A 155 0.25 -10.11 32.45
N LEU A 156 0.16 -10.60 31.21
CA LEU A 156 1.23 -11.31 30.54
C LEU A 156 1.75 -10.50 29.33
N LYS A 157 3.04 -10.67 29.06
CA LYS A 157 3.64 -10.05 27.88
C LYS A 157 3.15 -10.77 26.61
N PRO A 158 2.68 -10.04 25.60
CA PRO A 158 2.32 -10.64 24.31
C PRO A 158 3.50 -11.41 23.69
N MET A 159 3.19 -12.58 23.14
CA MET A 159 4.15 -13.46 22.47
C MET A 159 3.63 -13.81 21.08
N ALA A 160 4.53 -13.95 20.13
CA ALA A 160 4.25 -14.51 18.81
C ALA A 160 5.23 -15.62 18.48
N THR A 161 4.73 -16.70 17.91
CA THR A 161 5.50 -17.74 17.23
C THR A 161 4.99 -17.84 15.81
N LEU A 162 5.89 -17.86 14.83
CA LEU A 162 5.49 -17.94 13.44
C LEU A 162 6.42 -18.86 12.66
N LYS A 163 5.85 -19.47 11.62
CA LYS A 163 6.56 -20.29 10.64
C LYS A 163 6.29 -19.71 9.25
N ILE A 164 7.35 -19.32 8.56
CA ILE A 164 7.29 -18.78 7.21
C ILE A 164 8.16 -19.59 6.27
N GLU A 165 7.78 -19.63 5.01
CA GLU A 165 8.60 -20.13 3.91
C GLU A 165 9.10 -18.93 3.10
N ILE A 166 10.41 -18.85 2.86
CA ILE A 166 11.04 -17.83 2.02
C ILE A 166 11.81 -18.57 0.91
N ASN A 167 11.43 -18.37 -0.34
CA ASN A 167 12.04 -19.01 -1.49
C ASN A 167 12.19 -20.54 -1.32
N GLY A 168 11.13 -21.19 -0.82
CA GLY A 168 11.06 -22.65 -0.61
C GLY A 168 11.78 -23.16 0.65
N LYS A 169 12.40 -22.28 1.45
CA LYS A 169 13.03 -22.67 2.73
C LYS A 169 12.20 -22.19 3.91
N GLU A 170 11.96 -23.09 4.85
CA GLU A 170 11.17 -22.80 6.06
C GLU A 170 12.03 -22.21 7.18
N TYR A 171 11.44 -21.25 7.91
CA TYR A 171 12.00 -20.59 9.07
C TYR A 171 10.95 -20.50 10.14
N GLU A 172 11.33 -20.76 11.39
CA GLU A 172 10.47 -20.64 12.55
C GLU A 172 11.16 -19.79 13.61
N GLU A 173 10.41 -18.87 14.24
CA GLU A 173 10.93 -17.96 15.25
C GLU A 173 9.84 -17.52 16.21
N SER A 174 10.26 -17.18 17.43
CA SER A 174 9.38 -16.66 18.48
C SER A 174 9.92 -15.35 19.05
N SER A 175 9.02 -14.46 19.41
CA SER A 175 9.38 -13.20 20.06
C SER A 175 8.29 -12.68 20.97
N GLY A 176 8.70 -12.01 22.05
CA GLY A 176 7.82 -11.16 22.84
C GLY A 176 7.76 -9.75 22.25
N GLY A 177 6.64 -9.07 22.48
CA GLY A 177 6.40 -7.69 22.03
C GLY A 177 5.61 -6.89 23.06
N ASP A 178 5.37 -5.61 22.76
CA ASP A 178 4.54 -4.73 23.57
C ASP A 178 3.05 -4.83 23.18
N GLY A 179 2.76 -5.47 22.04
CA GLY A 179 1.46 -5.87 21.53
C GLY A 179 1.57 -7.12 20.67
N GLN A 180 0.43 -7.71 20.29
CA GLN A 180 0.38 -8.91 19.44
C GLN A 180 1.11 -8.71 18.10
N TYR A 181 0.79 -7.62 17.42
CA TYR A 181 1.41 -7.29 16.13
C TYR A 181 2.89 -6.97 16.28
N ASP A 182 3.31 -6.26 17.33
CA ASP A 182 4.72 -5.99 17.59
C ASP A 182 5.51 -7.28 17.86
N ALA A 183 4.94 -8.22 18.63
CA ALA A 183 5.55 -9.54 18.85
C ALA A 183 5.76 -10.30 17.53
N PHE A 184 4.74 -10.27 16.65
CA PHE A 184 4.81 -10.90 15.31
C PHE A 184 5.91 -10.25 14.44
N VAL A 185 5.95 -8.92 14.35
CA VAL A 185 6.96 -8.20 13.57
C VAL A 185 8.36 -8.39 14.14
N ARG A 186 8.52 -8.48 15.46
CA ARG A 186 9.82 -8.78 16.10
C ARG A 186 10.32 -10.17 15.74
N ALA A 187 9.44 -11.18 15.70
CA ALA A 187 9.81 -12.53 15.27
C ALA A 187 10.25 -12.53 13.78
N LEU A 188 9.51 -11.87 12.89
CA LEU A 188 9.92 -11.69 11.48
C LEU A 188 11.26 -10.97 11.36
N ARG A 189 11.46 -9.90 12.12
CA ARG A 189 12.71 -9.13 12.12
C ARG A 189 13.90 -9.98 12.56
N LYS A 190 13.74 -10.91 13.50
CA LYS A 190 14.79 -11.86 13.87
C LYS A 190 15.14 -12.77 12.71
N ILE A 191 14.17 -13.35 11.99
CA ILE A 191 14.43 -14.17 10.81
C ILE A 191 15.23 -13.36 9.80
N TYR A 192 14.77 -12.16 9.44
CA TYR A 192 15.45 -11.37 8.40
C TYR A 192 16.84 -10.89 8.84
N LYS A 193 16.94 -10.26 10.02
CA LYS A 193 18.20 -9.64 10.46
C LYS A 193 19.21 -10.65 10.99
N VAL A 194 18.77 -11.61 11.83
CA VAL A 194 19.67 -12.53 12.50
C VAL A 194 19.94 -13.75 11.65
N THR A 195 18.89 -14.40 11.12
CA THR A 195 19.06 -15.67 10.39
C THR A 195 19.50 -15.45 8.95
N LEU A 196 18.95 -14.44 8.26
CA LEU A 196 19.24 -14.18 6.85
C LEU A 196 20.31 -13.09 6.62
N GLY A 197 20.67 -12.31 7.65
CA GLY A 197 21.61 -11.18 7.52
C GLY A 197 21.10 -10.07 6.59
N ARG A 198 19.79 -9.90 6.45
CA ARG A 198 19.15 -8.96 5.54
C ARG A 198 18.57 -7.78 6.28
N LYS A 199 18.43 -6.64 5.60
CA LYS A 199 17.67 -5.50 6.12
C LYS A 199 16.19 -5.88 6.26
N PHE A 200 15.52 -5.26 7.21
CA PHE A 200 14.08 -5.36 7.41
C PHE A 200 13.48 -3.95 7.33
N PRO A 201 12.39 -3.74 6.58
CA PRO A 201 11.78 -2.43 6.45
C PRO A 201 11.38 -1.81 7.78
N MET A 202 11.48 -0.49 7.86
CA MET A 202 11.04 0.27 9.02
C MET A 202 9.59 0.70 8.83
N LEU A 203 8.76 0.41 9.80
CA LEU A 203 7.40 0.93 9.87
C LEU A 203 7.45 2.41 10.24
N THR A 204 6.90 3.28 9.38
CA THR A 204 6.87 4.73 9.57
C THR A 204 5.48 5.27 9.87
N ASN A 205 4.43 4.56 9.42
CA ASN A 205 3.05 4.88 9.75
C ASN A 205 2.19 3.62 9.82
N TYR A 206 1.20 3.63 10.70
CA TYR A 206 0.26 2.53 10.90
C TYR A 206 -1.14 3.11 11.11
N ALA A 207 -2.03 2.90 10.17
CA ALA A 207 -3.40 3.38 10.20
C ALA A 207 -4.39 2.22 10.13
N VAL A 208 -5.37 2.25 11.01
CA VAL A 208 -6.48 1.29 11.04
C VAL A 208 -7.77 2.03 10.82
N THR A 209 -8.55 1.58 9.88
CA THR A 209 -9.85 2.18 9.56
C THR A 209 -10.91 1.11 9.40
N ILE A 210 -12.13 1.45 9.80
CA ILE A 210 -13.32 0.66 9.45
C ILE A 210 -13.93 1.34 8.23
N PRO A 211 -14.03 0.67 7.07
CA PRO A 211 -14.65 1.23 5.89
C PRO A 211 -16.09 1.71 6.18
N PRO A 212 -16.52 2.86 5.62
CA PRO A 212 -17.86 3.41 5.87
C PRO A 212 -18.97 2.41 5.52
N GLY A 213 -19.98 2.29 6.38
CA GLY A 213 -21.10 1.36 6.23
C GLY A 213 -20.93 0.03 6.94
N GLY A 214 -19.87 -0.11 7.76
CA GLY A 214 -19.65 -1.29 8.60
C GLY A 214 -20.76 -1.53 9.62
N ARG A 215 -21.05 -2.80 9.84
CA ARG A 215 -21.84 -3.33 10.98
C ARG A 215 -20.86 -3.87 12.02
N THR A 216 -21.33 -4.53 13.06
CA THR A 216 -20.48 -5.17 14.09
C THR A 216 -19.56 -6.27 13.55
N ASP A 217 -19.84 -6.77 12.34
CA ASP A 217 -19.06 -7.73 11.54
C ASP A 217 -18.23 -7.04 10.45
N ALA A 218 -17.97 -5.73 10.58
CA ALA A 218 -17.24 -4.96 9.59
C ALA A 218 -15.79 -5.42 9.49
N PHE A 219 -15.30 -5.51 8.27
CA PHE A 219 -13.88 -5.68 8.00
C PHE A 219 -13.10 -4.45 8.46
N VAL A 220 -11.93 -4.69 9.01
CA VAL A 220 -10.96 -3.68 9.41
C VAL A 220 -9.90 -3.60 8.31
N GLN A 221 -9.66 -2.39 7.84
CA GLN A 221 -8.55 -2.13 6.92
C GLN A 221 -7.35 -1.59 7.69
N THR A 222 -6.21 -2.24 7.53
CA THR A 222 -4.93 -1.75 8.03
C THR A 222 -4.05 -1.31 6.87
N VAL A 223 -3.57 -0.08 6.94
CA VAL A 223 -2.59 0.48 5.99
C VAL A 223 -1.30 0.75 6.72
N ILE A 224 -0.21 0.16 6.25
CA ILE A 224 1.12 0.32 6.84
C ILE A 224 2.03 0.99 5.83
N THR A 225 2.71 2.06 6.26
CA THR A 225 3.75 2.72 5.48
C THR A 225 5.11 2.21 5.94
N TRP A 226 5.90 1.78 4.98
CA TRP A 226 7.22 1.22 5.18
C TRP A 226 8.29 2.11 4.55
N SER A 227 9.47 2.15 5.18
CA SER A 227 10.67 2.74 4.60
C SER A 227 11.73 1.64 4.43
N TYR A 228 12.26 1.50 3.22
CA TYR A 228 13.27 0.53 2.85
C TYR A 228 14.19 1.11 1.77
N ASP A 229 15.50 1.15 2.02
CA ASP A 229 16.53 1.67 1.09
C ASP A 229 16.13 3.01 0.42
N GLU A 230 15.75 4.01 1.23
CA GLU A 230 15.32 5.36 0.82
C GLU A 230 13.96 5.42 0.08
N GLN A 231 13.35 4.29 -0.18
CA GLN A 231 12.01 4.22 -0.74
C GLN A 231 10.95 4.17 0.36
N VAL A 232 9.83 4.83 0.11
CA VAL A 232 8.65 4.78 0.98
C VAL A 232 7.50 4.21 0.18
N PHE A 233 6.92 3.12 0.68
CA PHE A 233 5.78 2.47 0.04
C PHE A 233 4.76 2.02 1.09
N ARG A 234 3.57 1.65 0.62
CA ARG A 234 2.46 1.26 1.48
C ARG A 234 1.95 -0.11 1.12
N THR A 235 1.55 -0.84 2.16
CA THR A 235 0.83 -2.09 2.00
C THR A 235 -0.45 -2.06 2.79
N ARG A 236 -1.42 -2.84 2.35
CA ARG A 236 -2.77 -2.84 2.88
C ARG A 236 -3.23 -4.27 3.13
N GLY A 237 -3.86 -4.48 4.28
CA GLY A 237 -4.55 -5.72 4.60
C GLY A 237 -5.99 -5.43 5.01
N LEU A 238 -6.88 -6.37 4.74
CA LEU A 238 -8.29 -6.34 5.10
C LEU A 238 -8.66 -7.65 5.77
N ASP A 239 -9.22 -7.55 6.96
CA ASP A 239 -9.75 -8.69 7.70
C ASP A 239 -10.78 -8.24 8.73
N ALA A 240 -11.56 -9.18 9.28
CA ALA A 240 -12.42 -8.92 10.44
C ALA A 240 -11.60 -8.67 11.72
N ASP A 241 -10.41 -9.26 11.82
CA ASP A 241 -9.47 -9.04 12.92
C ASP A 241 -8.39 -8.04 12.53
N GLN A 242 -8.15 -7.05 13.41
CA GLN A 242 -7.16 -5.98 13.16
C GLN A 242 -5.73 -6.53 13.05
N THR A 243 -5.37 -7.53 13.85
CA THR A 243 -4.03 -8.12 13.84
C THR A 243 -3.83 -8.92 12.57
N GLU A 244 -4.85 -9.67 12.14
CA GLU A 244 -4.84 -10.41 10.86
C GLU A 244 -4.72 -9.47 9.67
N ALA A 245 -5.47 -8.36 9.66
CA ALA A 245 -5.34 -7.33 8.62
C ALA A 245 -3.90 -6.76 8.55
N ALA A 246 -3.28 -6.52 9.70
CA ALA A 246 -1.89 -6.04 9.76
C ALA A 246 -0.89 -7.11 9.30
N ILE A 247 -1.10 -8.38 9.65
CA ILE A 247 -0.29 -9.52 9.19
C ILE A 247 -0.38 -9.62 7.67
N LYS A 248 -1.57 -9.54 7.07
CA LYS A 248 -1.76 -9.55 5.62
C LYS A 248 -1.01 -8.40 4.92
N ALA A 249 -1.08 -7.19 5.48
CA ALA A 249 -0.31 -6.05 4.97
C ALA A 249 1.21 -6.31 5.04
N THR A 250 1.69 -6.93 6.13
CA THR A 250 3.10 -7.26 6.33
C THR A 250 3.58 -8.34 5.36
N MET A 251 2.76 -9.38 5.09
CA MET A 251 3.12 -10.42 4.12
C MET A 251 3.25 -9.87 2.70
N LYS A 252 2.39 -8.92 2.31
CA LYS A 252 2.56 -8.18 1.05
C LYS A 252 3.88 -7.43 1.00
N MET A 253 4.23 -6.71 2.06
CA MET A 253 5.52 -6.01 2.16
C MET A 253 6.70 -6.98 1.99
N LEU A 254 6.68 -8.14 2.67
CA LEU A 254 7.77 -9.11 2.56
C LEU A 254 7.95 -9.63 1.13
N ASN A 255 6.87 -9.90 0.41
CA ASN A 255 6.93 -10.32 -0.98
C ASN A 255 7.51 -9.22 -1.90
N LEU A 256 7.13 -7.94 -1.68
CA LEU A 256 7.70 -6.82 -2.43
C LEU A 256 9.22 -6.71 -2.26
N ILE A 257 9.73 -6.77 -1.02
CA ILE A 257 11.17 -6.66 -0.77
C ILE A 257 11.96 -7.88 -1.28
N GLU A 258 11.38 -9.09 -1.28
CA GLU A 258 12.04 -10.26 -1.85
C GLU A 258 12.16 -10.15 -3.38
N ASP A 259 11.20 -9.52 -4.06
CA ASP A 259 11.28 -9.22 -5.49
C ASP A 259 12.41 -8.24 -5.80
N GLU A 260 12.55 -7.17 -5.00
CA GLU A 260 13.64 -6.21 -5.16
C GLU A 260 15.01 -6.82 -4.85
N TYR A 261 15.09 -7.64 -3.82
CA TYR A 261 16.34 -8.30 -3.43
C TYR A 261 16.86 -9.26 -4.51
N GLU A 262 15.99 -9.94 -5.24
CA GLU A 262 16.41 -10.80 -6.36
C GLU A 262 16.84 -10.01 -7.59
N LYS A 263 16.18 -8.88 -7.86
CA LYS A 263 16.57 -7.99 -8.97
C LYS A 263 17.92 -7.29 -8.72
N SER A 264 18.36 -7.20 -7.48
CA SER A 264 19.63 -6.56 -7.08
C SER A 264 20.82 -7.53 -7.01
N LYS A 265 20.60 -8.82 -7.20
CA LYS A 265 21.62 -9.87 -7.33
C LYS A 265 22.02 -10.10 -8.78
#